data_38003625f2b4e2d9b199cd501502b73c
#
_entry.id   38003625f2b4e2d9b199cd501502b73c
#
_cell.length_a   1.000
_cell.length_b   1.000
_cell.length_c   1.000
_cell.angle_alpha   90.00
_cell.angle_beta   90.00
_cell.angle_gamma   90.00
#
_symmetry.space_group_name_H-M   'P 1'
#
loop_
_entity.id
_entity.type
_entity.pdbx_description
1 polymer ?
#
loop_
_entity_poly.entity_id
_entity_poly.type
_entity_poly.pdbx_seq_one_letter_code
_entity_poly.pdbx_strand_id
1 'polypeptide(L)'
;MNIKSLQPTPFSDDLSNPHVHVATGEGAYDNTRAVLARINLAAVKGKRVLLKPNAGRIASSESGITTNPQVVAAAIDLFREAGATVAVGESPITGVKTMAAFEATGIASVARERNCPLIDMDARQPVHVIVEDGIAIRSLTVCPEVVEYDVVVSIPVMKTHMHTVVTLAVKNMKGCLWRRTKIELHMLPQIEDVSDRSLNIAIADMSSALRPHLAIVDGTTGMEGLGPSAGQAKKLDLVVLGIDPFAADAVACALMGLNAEDVPHLRIGAERGYGVIDISRIQVNPDTWHDFCSPFERPPENLSIRFPGVTILDEKSCSACQSTLFMFLKRYGDKIFNYFPEQKNVTIAIGKGHESVPCGTLCIGNCTEQHKEQGVFVSGCPPVASQIMKAISESDPDESPDLHPFVRK
;
A
#
# COMPACT_ATOMS: atom_id res chain seq x y z
N MET A 1 -0.12 3.06 27.66
CA MET A 1 1.22 3.67 27.56
C MET A 1 1.26 4.39 26.22
N ASN A 2 1.49 5.69 26.18
CA ASN A 2 1.63 6.42 24.92
C ASN A 2 3.07 6.25 24.43
N ILE A 3 3.24 5.57 23.30
CA ILE A 3 4.53 5.35 22.64
C ILE A 3 4.71 6.46 21.64
N LYS A 4 5.91 7.06 21.57
CA LYS A 4 6.16 8.22 20.68
C LYS A 4 6.66 7.82 19.29
N SER A 5 7.50 6.79 19.21
CA SER A 5 8.07 6.29 17.95
C SER A 5 8.66 4.92 18.14
N LEU A 6 9.04 4.26 17.03
CA LEU A 6 9.89 3.07 17.07
C LEU A 6 11.26 3.41 17.68
N GLN A 7 11.95 2.39 18.20
CA GLN A 7 13.33 2.54 18.67
C GLN A 7 14.24 2.97 17.49
N PRO A 8 15.36 3.64 17.77
CA PRO A 8 16.34 3.93 16.73
C PRO A 8 16.84 2.66 16.05
N THR A 9 17.16 2.75 14.75
CA THR A 9 17.71 1.61 14.01
C THR A 9 19.02 1.12 14.65
N PRO A 10 19.22 -0.20 14.80
CA PRO A 10 20.49 -0.73 15.28
C PRO A 10 21.57 -0.75 14.18
N PHE A 11 21.19 -0.57 12.93
CA PHE A 11 22.12 -0.54 11.81
C PHE A 11 22.81 0.83 11.72
N SER A 12 24.09 0.80 11.34
CA SER A 12 24.88 2.02 11.15
C SER A 12 24.88 2.44 9.70
N ASP A 13 24.58 3.71 9.45
CA ASP A 13 24.68 4.33 8.12
C ASP A 13 25.00 5.83 8.28
N ASP A 14 25.52 6.45 7.22
CA ASP A 14 25.64 7.90 7.17
C ASP A 14 24.30 8.53 6.81
N LEU A 15 23.61 9.08 7.78
CA LEU A 15 22.30 9.72 7.57
C LEU A 15 22.33 10.92 6.63
N SER A 16 23.53 11.52 6.38
CA SER A 16 23.70 12.63 5.45
C SER A 16 23.89 12.15 4.00
N ASN A 17 24.53 10.99 3.83
CA ASN A 17 24.80 10.35 2.55
C ASN A 17 24.54 8.85 2.66
N PRO A 18 23.25 8.46 2.76
CA PRO A 18 22.88 7.06 3.06
C PRO A 18 23.28 6.13 1.91
N HIS A 19 23.59 4.88 2.30
CA HIS A 19 23.92 3.83 1.35
C HIS A 19 22.67 3.05 0.94
N VAL A 20 22.55 2.80 -0.35
CA VAL A 20 21.52 1.94 -0.93
C VAL A 20 22.20 0.87 -1.80
N HIS A 21 21.79 -0.37 -1.64
CA HIS A 21 22.33 -1.51 -2.37
C HIS A 21 21.28 -2.09 -3.30
N VAL A 22 21.68 -2.36 -4.54
CA VAL A 22 20.82 -2.97 -5.58
C VAL A 22 21.48 -4.27 -6.04
N ALA A 23 20.70 -5.33 -6.16
CA ALA A 23 21.13 -6.59 -6.77
C ALA A 23 20.10 -7.06 -7.79
N THR A 24 20.56 -7.71 -8.85
CA THR A 24 19.74 -8.19 -9.97
C THR A 24 20.36 -9.41 -10.64
N GLY A 25 19.52 -10.20 -11.32
CA GLY A 25 19.97 -11.27 -12.23
C GLY A 25 20.07 -12.66 -11.64
N GLU A 26 20.08 -12.80 -10.30
CA GLU A 26 20.27 -14.10 -9.61
C GLU A 26 18.96 -14.65 -9.01
N GLY A 27 17.84 -13.97 -9.27
CA GLY A 27 16.53 -14.30 -8.70
C GLY A 27 16.31 -13.76 -7.29
N ALA A 28 15.06 -13.80 -6.86
CA ALA A 28 14.59 -13.13 -5.64
C ALA A 28 15.38 -13.48 -4.38
N TYR A 29 15.70 -14.76 -4.17
CA TYR A 29 16.39 -15.24 -2.99
C TYR A 29 17.84 -14.76 -2.95
N ASP A 30 18.61 -15.00 -4.02
CA ASP A 30 20.03 -14.68 -4.04
C ASP A 30 20.28 -13.17 -4.17
N ASN A 31 19.46 -12.43 -4.92
CA ASN A 31 19.50 -10.95 -4.94
C ASN A 31 19.28 -10.39 -3.53
N THR A 32 18.34 -10.94 -2.74
CA THR A 32 18.09 -10.51 -1.35
C THR A 32 19.28 -10.82 -0.46
N ARG A 33 19.89 -12.00 -0.59
CA ARG A 33 21.11 -12.36 0.15
C ARG A 33 22.26 -11.41 -0.21
N ALA A 34 22.42 -11.10 -1.48
CA ALA A 34 23.49 -10.23 -1.96
C ALA A 34 23.40 -8.81 -1.37
N VAL A 35 22.21 -8.19 -1.32
CA VAL A 35 22.05 -6.85 -0.73
C VAL A 35 22.19 -6.90 0.80
N LEU A 36 21.63 -7.90 1.48
CA LEU A 36 21.75 -8.04 2.94
C LEU A 36 23.18 -8.31 3.40
N ALA A 37 24.02 -8.95 2.58
CA ALA A 37 25.43 -9.15 2.87
C ALA A 37 26.26 -7.85 2.84
N ARG A 38 25.69 -6.73 2.38
CA ARG A 38 26.34 -5.42 2.32
C ARG A 38 26.24 -4.63 3.62
N ILE A 39 25.38 -5.03 4.54
CA ILE A 39 25.20 -4.36 5.83
C ILE A 39 25.67 -5.24 6.99
N ASN A 40 25.98 -4.61 8.12
CA ASN A 40 26.40 -5.34 9.32
C ASN A 40 25.20 -5.97 10.04
N LEU A 41 24.86 -7.20 9.71
CA LEU A 41 23.78 -7.94 10.36
C LEU A 41 24.09 -8.37 11.81
N ALA A 42 25.34 -8.30 12.29
CA ALA A 42 25.65 -8.58 13.69
C ALA A 42 24.90 -7.65 14.67
N ALA A 43 24.44 -6.50 14.18
CA ALA A 43 23.62 -5.53 14.92
C ALA A 43 22.28 -6.12 15.44
N VAL A 44 21.80 -7.21 14.84
CA VAL A 44 20.53 -7.85 15.26
C VAL A 44 20.72 -9.08 16.14
N LYS A 45 21.94 -9.43 16.53
CA LYS A 45 22.21 -10.58 17.39
C LYS A 45 21.43 -10.48 18.70
N GLY A 46 20.66 -11.52 19.02
CA GLY A 46 19.81 -11.59 20.20
C GLY A 46 18.55 -10.72 20.16
N LYS A 47 18.29 -10.02 19.05
CA LYS A 47 17.10 -9.16 18.88
C LYS A 47 15.94 -9.92 18.25
N ARG A 48 14.73 -9.42 18.49
CA ARG A 48 13.50 -9.85 17.80
C ARG A 48 13.30 -9.00 16.56
N VAL A 49 13.27 -9.65 15.40
CA VAL A 49 13.08 -9.00 14.09
C VAL A 49 11.70 -9.33 13.54
N LEU A 50 10.90 -8.31 13.26
CA LEU A 50 9.63 -8.42 12.57
C LEU A 50 9.84 -8.09 11.08
N LEU A 51 9.65 -9.09 10.22
CA LEU A 51 9.60 -8.88 8.78
C LEU A 51 8.17 -8.51 8.39
N LYS A 52 8.00 -7.34 7.81
CA LYS A 52 6.71 -6.82 7.35
C LYS A 52 6.67 -6.77 5.83
N PRO A 53 6.26 -7.85 5.15
CA PRO A 53 6.07 -7.86 3.70
C PRO A 53 4.89 -7.00 3.28
N ASN A 54 4.62 -6.92 1.99
CA ASN A 54 3.36 -6.44 1.44
C ASN A 54 2.48 -7.67 1.12
N ALA A 55 1.72 -8.14 2.09
CA ALA A 55 0.75 -9.23 1.95
C ALA A 55 -0.67 -8.75 2.26
N GLY A 56 -1.00 -7.54 1.83
CA GLY A 56 -2.26 -6.87 2.14
C GLY A 56 -3.48 -7.40 1.38
N ARG A 57 -3.32 -8.33 0.43
CA ARG A 57 -4.38 -8.86 -0.43
C ARG A 57 -4.20 -10.35 -0.68
N ILE A 58 -5.28 -11.05 -1.05
CA ILE A 58 -5.23 -12.42 -1.56
C ILE A 58 -4.84 -12.34 -3.04
N ALA A 59 -3.55 -12.46 -3.31
CA ALA A 59 -2.98 -12.39 -4.66
C ALA A 59 -1.65 -13.14 -4.71
N SER A 60 -1.31 -13.70 -5.88
CA SER A 60 0.03 -14.25 -6.14
C SER A 60 1.06 -13.11 -6.23
N SER A 61 2.28 -13.35 -5.78
CA SER A 61 3.41 -12.43 -5.93
C SER A 61 3.77 -12.15 -7.39
N GLU A 62 3.51 -13.08 -8.30
CA GLU A 62 3.72 -12.90 -9.74
C GLU A 62 2.86 -11.80 -10.36
N SER A 63 1.79 -11.39 -9.67
CA SER A 63 0.95 -10.28 -10.11
C SER A 63 1.54 -8.88 -9.82
N GLY A 64 2.66 -8.79 -9.09
CA GLY A 64 3.23 -7.53 -8.62
C GLY A 64 2.38 -6.82 -7.55
N ILE A 65 1.37 -7.50 -6.99
CA ILE A 65 0.50 -6.96 -5.93
C ILE A 65 1.16 -7.13 -4.57
N THR A 66 1.81 -8.27 -4.34
CA THR A 66 2.33 -8.72 -3.05
C THR A 66 3.80 -9.12 -3.14
N THR A 67 4.50 -9.08 -2.02
CA THR A 67 5.93 -9.41 -1.92
C THR A 67 6.20 -10.85 -2.32
N ASN A 68 7.28 -11.07 -3.08
CA ASN A 68 7.77 -12.38 -3.47
C ASN A 68 8.19 -13.19 -2.23
N PRO A 69 7.70 -14.43 -2.06
CA PRO A 69 8.03 -15.24 -0.89
C PRO A 69 9.53 -15.56 -0.75
N GLN A 70 10.29 -15.59 -1.85
CA GLN A 70 11.72 -15.88 -1.80
C GLN A 70 12.54 -14.70 -1.23
N VAL A 71 12.07 -13.44 -1.39
CA VAL A 71 12.65 -12.29 -0.69
C VAL A 71 12.47 -12.44 0.82
N VAL A 72 11.28 -12.85 1.25
CA VAL A 72 10.99 -13.10 2.67
C VAL A 72 11.82 -14.29 3.20
N ALA A 73 11.95 -15.35 2.41
CA ALA A 73 12.74 -16.54 2.75
C ALA A 73 14.20 -16.19 3.03
N ALA A 74 14.84 -15.46 2.11
CA ALA A 74 16.23 -15.02 2.27
C ALA A 74 16.42 -14.10 3.48
N ALA A 75 15.47 -13.18 3.72
CA ALA A 75 15.50 -12.34 4.91
C ALA A 75 15.40 -13.16 6.21
N ILE A 76 14.48 -14.15 6.28
CA ILE A 76 14.39 -15.06 7.45
C ILE A 76 15.72 -15.74 7.71
N ASP A 77 16.32 -16.32 6.68
CA ASP A 77 17.55 -17.10 6.79
C ASP A 77 18.71 -16.23 7.28
N LEU A 78 18.95 -15.09 6.63
CA LEU A 78 20.09 -14.22 6.99
C LEU A 78 19.95 -13.58 8.37
N PHE A 79 18.76 -13.12 8.75
CA PHE A 79 18.58 -12.57 10.10
C PHE A 79 18.75 -13.64 11.18
N ARG A 80 18.35 -14.90 10.92
CA ARG A 80 18.61 -16.02 11.85
C ARG A 80 20.06 -16.42 11.87
N GLU A 81 20.74 -16.48 10.73
CA GLU A 81 22.19 -16.70 10.64
C GLU A 81 22.95 -15.65 11.48
N ALA A 82 22.46 -14.41 11.51
CA ALA A 82 22.99 -13.32 12.35
C ALA A 82 22.61 -13.43 13.85
N GLY A 83 21.84 -14.44 14.24
CA GLY A 83 21.46 -14.70 15.64
C GLY A 83 20.22 -13.96 16.12
N ALA A 84 19.36 -13.49 15.23
CA ALA A 84 18.06 -12.90 15.57
C ALA A 84 16.96 -13.95 15.74
N THR A 85 15.92 -13.59 16.51
CA THR A 85 14.64 -14.30 16.51
C THR A 85 13.71 -13.59 15.53
N VAL A 86 13.26 -14.32 14.49
CA VAL A 86 12.53 -13.73 13.35
C VAL A 86 11.07 -14.18 13.36
N ALA A 87 10.16 -13.26 13.07
CA ALA A 87 8.77 -13.54 12.73
C ALA A 87 8.34 -12.71 11.52
N VAL A 88 7.33 -13.18 10.80
CA VAL A 88 6.71 -12.47 9.68
C VAL A 88 5.32 -12.02 10.09
N GLY A 89 5.02 -10.73 9.96
CA GLY A 89 3.74 -10.15 10.36
C GLY A 89 3.10 -9.28 9.29
N GLU A 90 1.78 -9.29 9.21
CA GLU A 90 1.01 -8.39 8.36
C GLU A 90 -0.34 -8.07 9.00
N SER A 91 -0.85 -6.88 8.69
CA SER A 91 -2.23 -6.49 8.90
C SER A 91 -2.81 -6.08 7.54
N PRO A 92 -3.56 -6.96 6.86
CA PRO A 92 -4.01 -6.74 5.49
C PRO A 92 -5.10 -5.68 5.40
N ILE A 93 -5.55 -5.39 4.19
CA ILE A 93 -6.71 -4.50 4.00
C ILE A 93 -7.96 -5.09 4.64
N THR A 94 -8.89 -4.23 5.05
CA THR A 94 -10.16 -4.62 5.65
C THR A 94 -10.91 -5.65 4.80
N GLY A 95 -11.36 -6.74 5.45
CA GLY A 95 -12.08 -7.84 4.79
C GLY A 95 -11.18 -8.97 4.27
N VAL A 96 -9.86 -8.85 4.35
CA VAL A 96 -8.91 -9.91 4.03
C VAL A 96 -8.44 -10.59 5.32
N LYS A 97 -8.46 -11.92 5.35
CA LYS A 97 -7.89 -12.71 6.45
C LYS A 97 -6.39 -12.85 6.26
N THR A 98 -5.60 -12.51 7.26
CA THR A 98 -4.13 -12.48 7.21
C THR A 98 -3.53 -13.82 6.77
N MET A 99 -3.97 -14.93 7.35
CA MET A 99 -3.46 -16.25 6.98
C MET A 99 -3.82 -16.63 5.54
N ALA A 100 -5.00 -16.26 5.04
CA ALA A 100 -5.38 -16.50 3.64
C ALA A 100 -4.52 -15.66 2.68
N ALA A 101 -4.14 -14.44 3.06
CA ALA A 101 -3.21 -13.63 2.29
C ALA A 101 -1.81 -14.27 2.27
N PHE A 102 -1.29 -14.72 3.39
CA PHE A 102 0.01 -15.41 3.46
C PHE A 102 0.04 -16.70 2.63
N GLU A 103 -1.05 -17.48 2.62
CA GLU A 103 -1.14 -18.67 1.76
C GLU A 103 -1.13 -18.29 0.27
N ALA A 104 -1.95 -17.33 -0.13
CA ALA A 104 -2.05 -16.93 -1.53
C ALA A 104 -0.76 -16.31 -2.10
N THR A 105 0.04 -15.64 -1.26
CA THR A 105 1.34 -15.06 -1.64
C THR A 105 2.46 -16.10 -1.71
N GLY A 106 2.28 -17.28 -1.12
CA GLY A 106 3.34 -18.27 -0.92
C GLY A 106 4.23 -18.01 0.32
N ILE A 107 4.05 -16.89 1.02
CA ILE A 107 4.81 -16.55 2.23
C ILE A 107 4.60 -17.61 3.33
N ALA A 108 3.38 -18.16 3.44
CA ALA A 108 3.09 -19.20 4.40
C ALA A 108 3.94 -20.47 4.19
N SER A 109 4.19 -20.86 2.94
CA SER A 109 5.02 -22.03 2.60
C SER A 109 6.45 -21.82 3.07
N VAL A 110 7.10 -20.74 2.64
CA VAL A 110 8.51 -20.48 2.97
C VAL A 110 8.73 -20.26 4.47
N ALA A 111 7.74 -19.70 5.18
CA ALA A 111 7.80 -19.55 6.63
C ALA A 111 7.68 -20.90 7.36
N ARG A 112 6.75 -21.78 6.93
CA ARG A 112 6.62 -23.15 7.49
C ARG A 112 7.87 -23.98 7.27
N GLU A 113 8.44 -23.98 6.08
CA GLU A 113 9.69 -24.69 5.74
C GLU A 113 10.84 -24.29 6.69
N ARG A 114 10.82 -23.05 7.18
CA ARG A 114 11.81 -22.46 8.08
C ARG A 114 11.40 -22.46 9.55
N ASN A 115 10.24 -23.03 9.91
CA ASN A 115 9.66 -22.91 11.25
C ASN A 115 9.64 -21.45 11.74
N CYS A 116 9.33 -20.49 10.87
CA CYS A 116 9.23 -19.07 11.18
C CYS A 116 7.78 -18.71 11.55
N PRO A 117 7.55 -18.08 12.70
CA PRO A 117 6.20 -17.68 13.10
C PRO A 117 5.58 -16.70 12.10
N LEU A 118 4.31 -16.95 11.76
CA LEU A 118 3.44 -16.02 11.03
C LEU A 118 2.49 -15.35 12.03
N ILE A 119 2.40 -14.04 11.97
CA ILE A 119 1.62 -13.22 12.91
C ILE A 119 0.48 -12.54 12.17
N ASP A 120 -0.76 -12.80 12.61
CA ASP A 120 -1.89 -11.94 12.33
C ASP A 120 -1.83 -10.72 13.26
N MET A 121 -1.31 -9.61 12.74
CA MET A 121 -1.11 -8.40 13.54
C MET A 121 -2.42 -7.72 13.93
N ASP A 122 -3.56 -8.10 13.32
CA ASP A 122 -4.89 -7.62 13.70
C ASP A 122 -5.52 -8.42 14.86
N ALA A 123 -4.88 -9.50 15.31
CA ALA A 123 -5.45 -10.41 16.31
C ALA A 123 -5.44 -9.83 17.73
N ARG A 124 -4.44 -9.02 18.06
CA ARG A 124 -4.25 -8.43 19.41
C ARG A 124 -4.86 -7.03 19.48
N GLN A 125 -5.09 -6.55 20.72
CA GLN A 125 -5.53 -5.18 20.95
C GLN A 125 -4.43 -4.19 20.55
N PRO A 126 -4.81 -3.06 19.92
CA PRO A 126 -3.84 -2.09 19.42
C PRO A 126 -3.18 -1.27 20.53
N VAL A 127 -2.11 -0.61 20.16
CA VAL A 127 -1.50 0.46 20.94
C VAL A 127 -1.66 1.80 20.23
N HIS A 128 -1.58 2.88 20.99
CA HIS A 128 -1.61 4.24 20.44
C HIS A 128 -0.20 4.81 20.41
N VAL A 129 0.19 5.27 19.22
CA VAL A 129 1.49 5.93 18.98
C VAL A 129 1.23 7.41 18.69
N ILE A 130 1.94 8.29 19.39
CA ILE A 130 1.83 9.73 19.22
C ILE A 130 2.68 10.16 18.02
N VAL A 131 2.13 11.06 17.22
CA VAL A 131 2.82 11.76 16.12
C VAL A 131 3.01 13.22 16.56
N GLU A 132 4.17 13.53 17.13
CA GLU A 132 4.38 14.82 17.84
C GLU A 132 4.17 16.03 16.91
N ASP A 133 4.81 16.02 15.74
CA ASP A 133 4.75 17.12 14.78
C ASP A 133 3.79 16.84 13.60
N GLY A 134 2.80 15.95 13.79
CA GLY A 134 1.86 15.59 12.74
C GLY A 134 1.01 16.77 12.26
N ILE A 135 0.82 16.90 10.98
CA ILE A 135 -0.01 17.94 10.34
C ILE A 135 -1.42 17.40 10.11
N ALA A 136 -1.53 16.25 9.44
CA ALA A 136 -2.79 15.60 9.13
C ALA A 136 -3.29 14.68 10.25
N ILE A 137 -2.37 14.08 11.01
CA ILE A 137 -2.67 13.14 12.11
C ILE A 137 -1.79 13.40 13.33
N ARG A 138 -2.35 13.25 14.52
CA ARG A 138 -1.66 13.45 15.81
C ARG A 138 -1.39 12.15 16.56
N SER A 139 -2.01 11.08 16.15
CA SER A 139 -1.84 9.73 16.73
C SER A 139 -2.18 8.66 15.73
N LEU A 140 -1.65 7.46 15.96
CA LEU A 140 -1.87 6.26 15.17
C LEU A 140 -2.35 5.13 16.08
N THR A 141 -3.28 4.34 15.59
CA THR A 141 -3.69 3.08 16.21
C THR A 141 -2.94 1.95 15.52
N VAL A 142 -1.97 1.35 16.22
CA VAL A 142 -0.93 0.50 15.66
C VAL A 142 -1.04 -0.92 16.21
N CYS A 143 -0.71 -1.92 15.40
CA CYS A 143 -0.56 -3.30 15.84
C CYS A 143 0.58 -3.40 16.86
N PRO A 144 0.37 -4.05 18.02
CA PRO A 144 1.33 -4.00 19.13
C PRO A 144 2.68 -4.61 18.78
N GLU A 145 2.74 -5.59 17.89
CA GLU A 145 3.97 -6.23 17.43
C GLU A 145 4.97 -5.22 16.87
N VAL A 146 4.49 -4.16 16.21
CA VAL A 146 5.33 -3.15 15.57
C VAL A 146 6.21 -2.41 16.58
N VAL A 147 5.71 -2.20 17.80
CA VAL A 147 6.44 -1.50 18.88
C VAL A 147 7.06 -2.45 19.91
N GLU A 148 6.67 -3.72 19.88
CA GLU A 148 7.22 -4.74 20.78
C GLU A 148 8.49 -5.41 20.22
N TYR A 149 8.64 -5.46 18.89
CA TYR A 149 9.84 -6.00 18.25
C TYR A 149 10.97 -4.97 18.27
N ASP A 150 12.20 -5.48 18.41
CA ASP A 150 13.39 -4.64 18.51
C ASP A 150 13.78 -4.05 17.14
N VAL A 151 13.43 -4.77 16.06
CA VAL A 151 13.70 -4.37 14.68
C VAL A 151 12.49 -4.67 13.80
N VAL A 152 12.05 -3.68 13.04
CA VAL A 152 10.99 -3.81 12.03
C VAL A 152 11.60 -3.59 10.65
N VAL A 153 11.47 -4.59 9.78
CA VAL A 153 11.96 -4.56 8.39
C VAL A 153 10.78 -4.43 7.44
N SER A 154 10.72 -3.34 6.69
CA SER A 154 9.71 -3.15 5.65
C SER A 154 10.15 -3.88 4.37
N ILE A 155 9.31 -4.82 3.87
CA ILE A 155 9.58 -5.55 2.62
C ILE A 155 8.44 -5.28 1.62
N PRO A 156 8.36 -4.06 1.03
CA PRO A 156 7.34 -3.71 0.05
C PRO A 156 7.62 -4.38 -1.28
N VAL A 157 6.57 -4.54 -2.11
CA VAL A 157 6.73 -4.74 -3.55
C VAL A 157 6.80 -3.39 -4.27
N MET A 158 7.66 -3.30 -5.28
CA MET A 158 7.84 -2.12 -6.11
C MET A 158 6.62 -1.92 -7.01
N LYS A 159 5.80 -0.89 -6.73
CA LYS A 159 4.57 -0.66 -7.52
C LYS A 159 4.10 0.78 -7.53
N THR A 160 3.47 1.18 -8.62
CA THR A 160 2.74 2.43 -8.74
C THR A 160 1.47 2.43 -7.88
N HIS A 161 0.91 3.61 -7.64
CA HIS A 161 -0.30 3.76 -6.86
C HIS A 161 -1.08 5.01 -7.27
N MET A 162 -2.35 4.85 -7.61
CA MET A 162 -3.22 5.90 -8.13
C MET A 162 -3.36 7.15 -7.25
N HIS A 163 -3.18 7.07 -5.94
CA HIS A 163 -3.33 8.22 -5.03
C HIS A 163 -2.02 8.77 -4.47
N THR A 164 -0.98 7.97 -4.45
CA THR A 164 0.29 8.29 -3.78
C THR A 164 1.49 8.11 -4.68
N VAL A 165 1.26 8.01 -5.98
CA VAL A 165 2.24 7.73 -7.04
C VAL A 165 2.86 6.35 -6.92
N VAL A 166 3.44 6.00 -5.77
CA VAL A 166 4.07 4.69 -5.52
C VAL A 166 3.59 4.04 -4.22
N THR A 167 3.80 2.74 -4.13
CA THR A 167 3.85 1.97 -2.87
C THR A 167 5.25 1.41 -2.74
N LEU A 168 5.98 1.85 -1.74
CA LEU A 168 7.35 1.45 -1.42
C LEU A 168 7.50 1.31 0.10
N ALA A 169 8.72 1.41 0.66
CA ALA A 169 9.00 1.06 2.05
C ALA A 169 8.29 1.97 3.06
N VAL A 170 8.30 3.28 2.84
CA VAL A 170 7.66 4.26 3.73
C VAL A 170 6.15 3.98 3.81
N LYS A 171 5.49 3.89 2.66
CA LYS A 171 4.04 3.66 2.61
C LYS A 171 3.64 2.25 3.03
N ASN A 172 4.50 1.24 2.86
CA ASN A 172 4.21 -0.13 3.29
C ASN A 172 3.97 -0.22 4.80
N MET A 173 4.54 0.69 5.60
CA MET A 173 4.30 0.77 7.04
C MET A 173 2.84 1.09 7.41
N LYS A 174 2.03 1.54 6.46
CA LYS A 174 0.58 1.67 6.64
C LYS A 174 -0.10 0.32 6.97
N GLY A 175 0.49 -0.82 6.55
CA GLY A 175 0.09 -2.16 6.98
C GLY A 175 0.44 -2.49 8.45
N CYS A 176 1.04 -1.57 9.19
CA CYS A 176 1.23 -1.66 10.64
C CYS A 176 0.08 -1.04 11.43
N LEU A 177 -0.82 -0.33 10.77
CA LEU A 177 -2.02 0.24 11.39
C LEU A 177 -3.06 -0.88 11.61
N TRP A 178 -3.77 -0.79 12.74
CA TRP A 178 -4.68 -1.83 13.17
C TRP A 178 -6.02 -1.79 12.40
N ARG A 179 -6.41 -2.90 11.80
CA ARG A 179 -7.70 -3.10 11.14
C ARG A 179 -8.12 -1.93 10.23
N ARG A 180 -9.30 -1.34 10.49
CA ARG A 180 -9.89 -0.27 9.67
C ARG A 180 -9.18 1.07 9.76
N THR A 181 -8.33 1.31 10.73
CA THR A 181 -7.61 2.59 10.87
C THR A 181 -6.76 2.93 9.64
N LYS A 182 -6.38 1.93 8.85
CA LYS A 182 -5.75 2.12 7.51
C LYS A 182 -6.64 2.89 6.53
N ILE A 183 -7.97 2.67 6.60
CA ILE A 183 -8.94 3.34 5.72
C ILE A 183 -9.15 4.78 6.19
N GLU A 184 -9.07 5.04 7.49
CA GLU A 184 -9.27 6.36 8.07
C GLU A 184 -8.30 7.39 7.47
N LEU A 185 -7.04 7.00 7.16
CA LEU A 185 -6.10 7.87 6.45
C LEU A 185 -6.58 8.29 5.05
N HIS A 186 -7.35 7.43 4.37
CA HIS A 186 -7.94 7.76 3.06
C HIS A 186 -9.16 8.67 3.17
N MET A 187 -9.75 8.77 4.37
CA MET A 187 -10.97 9.53 4.65
C MET A 187 -10.70 10.90 5.28
N LEU A 188 -9.44 11.23 5.51
CA LEU A 188 -9.07 12.53 6.08
C LEU A 188 -9.62 13.67 5.21
N PRO A 189 -10.19 14.71 5.83
CA PRO A 189 -10.60 15.90 5.09
C PRO A 189 -9.39 16.56 4.45
N GLN A 190 -9.60 17.24 3.32
CA GLN A 190 -8.55 18.07 2.74
C GLN A 190 -8.20 19.20 3.72
N ILE A 191 -6.91 19.42 3.93
CA ILE A 191 -6.41 20.52 4.76
C ILE A 191 -6.52 21.81 3.95
N GLU A 192 -7.07 22.85 4.55
CA GLU A 192 -7.22 24.15 3.92
C GLU A 192 -5.84 24.73 3.55
N ASP A 193 -5.79 25.42 2.43
CA ASP A 193 -4.58 26.07 1.88
C ASP A 193 -3.39 25.15 1.59
N VAL A 194 -3.60 23.82 1.56
CA VAL A 194 -2.58 22.83 1.21
C VAL A 194 -2.98 22.09 -0.06
N SER A 195 -2.10 22.15 -1.08
CA SER A 195 -2.35 21.50 -2.37
C SER A 195 -2.20 19.98 -2.32
N ASP A 196 -1.32 19.48 -1.44
CA ASP A 196 -1.10 18.04 -1.26
C ASP A 196 -2.30 17.36 -0.61
N ARG A 197 -2.63 16.17 -1.08
CA ARG A 197 -3.72 15.38 -0.48
C ARG A 197 -3.39 15.04 0.97
N SER A 198 -4.35 15.17 1.87
CA SER A 198 -4.21 14.82 3.29
C SER A 198 -3.69 13.40 3.52
N LEU A 199 -3.99 12.46 2.63
CA LEU A 199 -3.42 11.11 2.66
C LEU A 199 -1.88 11.12 2.56
N ASN A 200 -1.30 11.94 1.68
CA ASN A 200 0.15 12.01 1.51
C ASN A 200 0.83 12.65 2.74
N ILE A 201 0.21 13.70 3.27
CA ILE A 201 0.67 14.35 4.50
C ILE A 201 0.60 13.37 5.68
N ALA A 202 -0.49 12.62 5.80
CA ALA A 202 -0.65 11.60 6.85
C ALA A 202 0.36 10.44 6.73
N ILE A 203 0.77 10.06 5.52
CA ILE A 203 1.84 9.06 5.32
C ILE A 203 3.19 9.64 5.74
N ALA A 204 3.48 10.89 5.43
CA ALA A 204 4.67 11.57 5.91
C ALA A 204 4.66 11.70 7.44
N ASP A 205 3.54 12.12 8.03
CA ASP A 205 3.34 12.14 9.48
C ASP A 205 3.58 10.76 10.11
N MET A 206 2.98 9.71 9.54
CA MET A 206 3.16 8.34 10.01
C MET A 206 4.64 7.92 9.99
N SER A 207 5.41 8.35 8.99
CA SER A 207 6.81 7.96 8.85
C SER A 207 7.72 8.53 9.95
N SER A 208 7.32 9.61 10.61
CA SER A 208 8.05 10.13 11.77
C SER A 208 7.99 9.20 12.99
N ALA A 209 6.87 8.50 13.15
CA ALA A 209 6.62 7.62 14.29
C ALA A 209 6.85 6.13 13.97
N LEU A 210 6.56 5.70 12.73
CA LEU A 210 6.67 4.31 12.29
C LEU A 210 7.73 4.15 11.18
N ARG A 211 8.90 4.78 11.34
CA ARG A 211 10.03 4.61 10.43
C ARG A 211 10.56 3.18 10.56
N PRO A 212 10.58 2.34 9.50
CA PRO A 212 11.18 1.02 9.58
C PRO A 212 12.70 1.13 9.78
N HIS A 213 13.28 0.14 10.44
CA HIS A 213 14.72 0.11 10.74
C HIS A 213 15.56 -0.28 9.51
N LEU A 214 14.92 -0.94 8.54
CA LEU A 214 15.51 -1.36 7.28
C LEU A 214 14.40 -1.50 6.23
N ALA A 215 14.72 -1.16 4.99
CA ALA A 215 13.88 -1.37 3.83
C ALA A 215 14.51 -2.38 2.89
N ILE A 216 13.73 -3.39 2.46
CA ILE A 216 14.09 -4.36 1.42
C ILE A 216 12.99 -4.26 0.36
N VAL A 217 13.21 -3.46 -0.68
CA VAL A 217 12.21 -3.26 -1.73
C VAL A 217 12.30 -4.40 -2.73
N ASP A 218 11.22 -5.17 -2.81
CA ASP A 218 11.08 -6.26 -3.77
C ASP A 218 10.70 -5.70 -5.15
N GLY A 219 11.65 -5.70 -6.05
CA GLY A 219 11.51 -5.40 -7.46
C GLY A 219 11.62 -6.63 -8.35
N THR A 220 11.39 -7.84 -7.84
CA THR A 220 11.44 -9.06 -8.68
C THR A 220 10.33 -9.07 -9.71
N THR A 221 9.11 -8.77 -9.28
CA THR A 221 7.95 -8.50 -10.14
C THR A 221 7.21 -7.30 -9.56
N GLY A 222 7.32 -6.17 -10.21
CA GLY A 222 6.63 -4.94 -9.83
C GLY A 222 5.24 -4.83 -10.46
N MET A 223 4.54 -3.71 -10.17
CA MET A 223 3.27 -3.37 -10.79
C MET A 223 3.29 -1.94 -11.31
N GLU A 224 3.00 -1.76 -12.59
CA GLU A 224 2.92 -0.45 -13.24
C GLU A 224 1.47 -0.02 -13.55
N GLY A 225 1.26 1.25 -13.89
CA GLY A 225 -0.03 1.81 -14.26
C GLY A 225 -0.98 1.96 -13.06
N LEU A 226 -2.15 1.34 -13.11
CA LEU A 226 -3.24 1.49 -12.15
C LEU A 226 -3.05 0.71 -10.84
N GLY A 227 -1.84 0.80 -10.24
CA GLY A 227 -1.62 0.26 -8.90
C GLY A 227 -2.58 0.87 -7.85
N PRO A 228 -2.76 0.23 -6.71
CA PRO A 228 -1.94 -0.81 -6.11
C PRO A 228 -2.34 -2.26 -6.45
N SER A 229 -3.37 -2.50 -7.27
CA SER A 229 -3.87 -3.86 -7.51
C SER A 229 -4.60 -4.03 -8.84
N ALA A 230 -4.68 -2.99 -9.66
CA ALA A 230 -5.36 -3.01 -10.96
C ALA A 230 -4.40 -2.69 -12.13
N GLY A 231 -3.11 -2.52 -11.85
CA GLY A 231 -2.06 -2.33 -12.84
C GLY A 231 -1.63 -3.62 -13.52
N GLN A 232 -0.53 -3.55 -14.24
CA GLN A 232 0.07 -4.68 -14.95
C GLN A 232 1.35 -5.13 -14.22
N ALA A 233 1.59 -6.43 -14.19
CA ALA A 233 2.82 -6.99 -13.64
C ALA A 233 4.00 -6.69 -14.57
N LYS A 234 5.15 -6.31 -13.98
CA LYS A 234 6.39 -6.04 -14.70
C LYS A 234 7.56 -6.75 -14.03
N LYS A 235 8.18 -7.66 -14.74
CA LYS A 235 9.38 -8.36 -14.28
C LYS A 235 10.61 -7.44 -14.38
N LEU A 236 11.39 -7.37 -13.29
CA LEU A 236 12.64 -6.60 -13.21
C LEU A 236 13.79 -7.45 -12.65
N ASP A 237 13.47 -8.46 -11.83
CA ASP A 237 14.44 -9.34 -11.15
C ASP A 237 15.48 -8.57 -10.33
N LEU A 238 15.04 -7.57 -9.55
CA LEU A 238 15.94 -6.79 -8.70
C LEU A 238 15.41 -6.67 -7.26
N VAL A 239 16.34 -6.37 -6.34
CA VAL A 239 16.05 -6.06 -4.93
C VAL A 239 16.85 -4.83 -4.54
N VAL A 240 16.21 -3.89 -3.83
CA VAL A 240 16.84 -2.67 -3.30
C VAL A 240 16.84 -2.73 -1.78
N LEU A 241 17.97 -2.41 -1.16
CA LEU A 241 18.11 -2.35 0.30
C LEU A 241 18.66 -1.01 0.73
N GLY A 242 18.06 -0.42 1.77
CA GLY A 242 18.58 0.77 2.44
C GLY A 242 18.19 0.81 3.91
N ILE A 243 19.09 1.33 4.75
CA ILE A 243 18.82 1.61 6.17
C ILE A 243 17.94 2.86 6.28
N ASP A 244 18.18 3.86 5.43
CA ASP A 244 17.23 4.96 5.26
C ASP A 244 16.10 4.52 4.28
N PRO A 245 14.84 4.36 4.77
CA PRO A 245 13.74 3.95 3.90
C PRO A 245 13.38 4.98 2.83
N PHE A 246 13.64 6.27 3.07
CA PHE A 246 13.44 7.32 2.06
C PHE A 246 14.47 7.23 0.94
N ALA A 247 15.73 6.96 1.27
CA ALA A 247 16.77 6.75 0.28
C ALA A 247 16.52 5.47 -0.55
N ALA A 248 16.10 4.38 0.09
CA ALA A 248 15.71 3.16 -0.60
C ALA A 248 14.53 3.40 -1.56
N ASP A 249 13.51 4.17 -1.10
CA ASP A 249 12.35 4.52 -1.92
C ASP A 249 12.73 5.47 -3.06
N ALA A 250 13.67 6.40 -2.85
CA ALA A 250 14.17 7.31 -3.89
C ALA A 250 14.90 6.56 -5.01
N VAL A 251 15.79 5.62 -4.65
CA VAL A 251 16.47 4.77 -5.62
C VAL A 251 15.47 3.86 -6.35
N ALA A 252 14.52 3.29 -5.63
CA ALA A 252 13.44 2.50 -6.24
C ALA A 252 12.61 3.34 -7.22
N CYS A 253 12.26 4.59 -6.89
CA CYS A 253 11.61 5.53 -7.81
C CYS A 253 12.46 5.75 -9.07
N ALA A 254 13.74 6.02 -8.92
CA ALA A 254 14.64 6.24 -10.07
C ALA A 254 14.72 5.00 -10.98
N LEU A 255 14.80 3.79 -10.40
CA LEU A 255 14.74 2.53 -11.15
C LEU A 255 13.40 2.34 -11.89
N MET A 256 12.30 2.89 -11.34
CA MET A 256 10.98 2.93 -11.99
C MET A 256 10.84 4.06 -13.02
N GLY A 257 11.87 4.87 -13.27
CA GLY A 257 11.80 6.05 -14.13
C GLY A 257 10.95 7.19 -13.56
N LEU A 258 10.84 7.27 -12.24
CA LEU A 258 10.11 8.30 -11.49
C LEU A 258 11.12 9.15 -10.72
N ASN A 259 10.73 10.42 -10.47
CA ASN A 259 11.47 11.26 -9.54
C ASN A 259 10.84 11.16 -8.15
N ALA A 260 11.64 10.94 -7.11
CA ALA A 260 11.14 10.87 -5.72
C ALA A 260 10.50 12.20 -5.26
N GLU A 261 10.93 13.34 -5.80
CA GLU A 261 10.32 14.64 -5.56
C GLU A 261 8.87 14.73 -6.06
N ASP A 262 8.51 13.97 -7.11
CA ASP A 262 7.15 13.87 -7.63
C ASP A 262 6.25 12.98 -6.76
N VAL A 263 6.80 12.34 -5.72
CA VAL A 263 6.07 11.49 -4.78
C VAL A 263 5.78 12.29 -3.50
N PRO A 264 4.57 12.82 -3.31
CA PRO A 264 4.32 13.85 -2.29
C PRO A 264 4.67 13.41 -0.86
N HIS A 265 4.39 12.17 -0.46
CA HIS A 265 4.71 11.71 0.89
C HIS A 265 6.23 11.55 1.14
N LEU A 266 7.02 11.26 0.10
CA LEU A 266 8.48 11.22 0.19
C LEU A 266 9.04 12.64 0.26
N ARG A 267 8.60 13.54 -0.62
CA ARG A 267 9.01 14.95 -0.62
C ARG A 267 8.70 15.61 0.72
N ILE A 268 7.46 15.54 1.20
CA ILE A 268 7.05 16.12 2.48
C ILE A 268 7.86 15.55 3.64
N GLY A 269 8.12 14.24 3.65
CA GLY A 269 8.94 13.62 4.70
C GLY A 269 10.39 14.08 4.66
N ALA A 270 10.98 14.22 3.47
CA ALA A 270 12.34 14.73 3.30
C ALA A 270 12.48 16.20 3.67
N GLU A 271 11.54 17.07 3.29
CA GLU A 271 11.47 18.48 3.69
C GLU A 271 11.42 18.63 5.23
N ARG A 272 10.84 17.65 5.92
CA ARG A 272 10.75 17.59 7.40
C ARG A 272 11.95 16.88 8.05
N GLY A 273 12.95 16.47 7.25
CA GLY A 273 14.16 15.83 7.76
C GLY A 273 13.98 14.36 8.17
N TYR A 274 12.95 13.67 7.67
CA TYR A 274 12.69 12.27 8.02
C TYR A 274 13.54 11.27 7.21
N GLY A 275 14.22 11.71 6.13
CA GLY A 275 15.12 10.91 5.34
C GLY A 275 15.62 11.65 4.09
N VAL A 276 16.49 11.02 3.32
CA VAL A 276 17.13 11.61 2.14
C VAL A 276 16.48 11.05 0.87
N ILE A 277 16.04 11.94 -0.02
CA ILE A 277 15.50 11.57 -1.34
C ILE A 277 16.31 12.12 -2.52
N ASP A 278 17.21 13.05 -2.26
CA ASP A 278 18.14 13.59 -3.26
C ASP A 278 19.14 12.52 -3.68
N ILE A 279 19.00 11.99 -4.90
CA ILE A 279 19.84 10.93 -5.44
C ILE A 279 21.32 11.31 -5.45
N SER A 280 21.66 12.60 -5.61
CA SER A 280 23.05 13.06 -5.62
C SER A 280 23.74 12.88 -4.25
N ARG A 281 22.98 12.72 -3.20
CA ARG A 281 23.45 12.50 -1.82
C ARG A 281 23.40 11.02 -1.41
N ILE A 282 22.83 10.15 -2.23
CA ILE A 282 22.69 8.72 -1.93
C ILE A 282 23.83 7.96 -2.60
N GLN A 283 24.56 7.19 -1.80
CA GLN A 283 25.59 6.29 -2.31
C GLN A 283 24.97 4.97 -2.74
N VAL A 284 24.82 4.77 -4.05
CA VAL A 284 24.18 3.54 -4.58
C VAL A 284 25.24 2.55 -5.06
N ASN A 285 25.12 1.30 -4.66
CA ASN A 285 26.00 0.22 -5.08
C ASN A 285 25.18 -0.89 -5.77
N PRO A 286 25.61 -1.37 -6.96
CA PRO A 286 26.82 -0.98 -7.71
C PRO A 286 26.69 0.40 -8.39
N ASP A 287 27.79 1.03 -8.75
CA ASP A 287 27.79 2.32 -9.47
C ASP A 287 27.03 2.25 -10.80
N THR A 288 26.93 1.07 -11.38
CA THR A 288 26.18 0.78 -12.62
C THR A 288 24.67 0.60 -12.40
N TRP A 289 24.14 0.89 -11.23
CA TRP A 289 22.72 0.68 -10.90
C TRP A 289 21.75 1.36 -11.89
N HIS A 290 22.17 2.42 -12.56
CA HIS A 290 21.37 3.09 -13.58
C HIS A 290 21.05 2.19 -14.78
N ASP A 291 21.89 1.19 -15.05
CA ASP A 291 21.68 0.23 -16.15
C ASP A 291 20.45 -0.69 -15.87
N PHE A 292 19.99 -0.73 -14.61
CA PHE A 292 18.85 -1.52 -14.20
C PHE A 292 17.52 -0.75 -14.26
N CYS A 293 17.56 0.52 -14.70
CA CYS A 293 16.34 1.32 -14.83
C CYS A 293 15.38 0.72 -15.86
N SER A 294 14.13 0.57 -15.44
CA SER A 294 13.04 0.09 -16.28
C SER A 294 11.80 0.96 -16.03
N PRO A 295 11.59 2.00 -16.85
CA PRO A 295 10.51 2.95 -16.63
C PRO A 295 9.13 2.28 -16.53
N PHE A 296 8.39 2.62 -15.50
CA PHE A 296 7.03 2.15 -15.25
C PHE A 296 6.02 3.06 -15.95
N GLU A 297 4.93 2.47 -16.42
CA GLU A 297 3.75 3.25 -16.76
C GLU A 297 3.26 4.00 -15.52
N ARG A 298 3.18 5.34 -15.62
CA ARG A 298 2.72 6.18 -14.49
C ARG A 298 1.25 5.95 -14.20
N PRO A 299 0.83 6.04 -12.93
CA PRO A 299 -0.60 6.16 -12.64
C PRO A 299 -1.15 7.45 -13.27
N PRO A 300 -2.42 7.47 -13.69
CA PRO A 300 -3.01 8.69 -14.26
C PRO A 300 -2.97 9.83 -13.24
N GLU A 301 -2.49 11.00 -13.66
CA GLU A 301 -2.38 12.20 -12.81
C GLU A 301 -3.73 12.69 -12.29
N ASN A 302 -4.74 12.61 -13.14
CA ASN A 302 -6.13 12.91 -12.79
C ASN A 302 -6.92 11.60 -12.77
N LEU A 303 -7.42 11.23 -11.60
CA LEU A 303 -8.43 10.19 -11.44
C LEU A 303 -9.80 10.63 -11.97
N SER A 304 -9.84 11.40 -13.08
CA SER A 304 -11.07 11.47 -13.85
C SER A 304 -11.30 10.07 -14.39
N ILE A 305 -12.04 9.27 -13.61
CA ILE A 305 -12.46 7.95 -14.01
C ILE A 305 -13.29 8.13 -15.27
N ARG A 306 -12.69 7.88 -16.42
CA ARG A 306 -13.41 7.89 -17.70
C ARG A 306 -13.83 6.47 -18.00
N PHE A 307 -15.13 6.28 -18.07
CA PHE A 307 -15.70 5.02 -18.51
C PHE A 307 -16.74 5.33 -19.60
N PRO A 308 -16.70 4.63 -20.75
CA PRO A 308 -17.65 4.89 -21.82
C PRO A 308 -19.10 4.81 -21.34
N GLY A 309 -19.90 5.85 -21.63
CA GLY A 309 -21.29 5.91 -21.21
C GLY A 309 -21.53 6.10 -19.71
N VAL A 310 -20.49 6.44 -18.91
CA VAL A 310 -20.64 6.74 -17.49
C VAL A 310 -20.20 8.17 -17.21
N THR A 311 -21.05 8.96 -16.59
CA THR A 311 -20.74 10.29 -16.07
C THR A 311 -20.48 10.20 -14.56
N ILE A 312 -19.31 10.60 -14.10
CA ILE A 312 -18.95 10.59 -12.69
C ILE A 312 -18.98 12.02 -12.16
N LEU A 313 -19.84 12.22 -11.15
CA LEU A 313 -19.90 13.42 -10.35
C LEU A 313 -19.07 13.17 -9.09
N ASP A 314 -17.87 13.70 -9.05
CA ASP A 314 -16.94 13.61 -7.91
C ASP A 314 -16.81 14.98 -7.25
N GLU A 315 -17.54 15.17 -6.15
CA GLU A 315 -17.53 16.42 -5.39
C GLU A 315 -17.01 16.17 -3.96
N LYS A 316 -15.73 16.47 -3.76
CA LYS A 316 -15.05 16.32 -2.46
C LYS A 316 -15.12 14.89 -1.93
N SER A 317 -14.95 13.88 -2.80
CA SER A 317 -14.84 12.49 -2.38
C SER A 317 -13.48 12.21 -1.76
N CYS A 318 -13.43 11.20 -0.88
CA CYS A 318 -12.16 10.67 -0.37
C CYS A 318 -11.59 9.62 -1.34
N SER A 319 -10.27 9.40 -1.27
CA SER A 319 -9.57 8.41 -2.10
C SER A 319 -10.07 6.97 -1.93
N ALA A 320 -10.75 6.66 -0.81
CA ALA A 320 -11.37 5.36 -0.59
C ALA A 320 -12.56 5.13 -1.52
N CYS A 321 -13.47 6.12 -1.66
CA CYS A 321 -14.60 6.06 -2.61
C CYS A 321 -14.12 6.04 -4.05
N GLN A 322 -13.13 6.85 -4.42
CA GLN A 322 -12.53 6.86 -5.76
C GLN A 322 -11.97 5.47 -6.12
N SER A 323 -11.21 4.84 -5.21
CA SER A 323 -10.68 3.51 -5.41
C SER A 323 -11.78 2.46 -5.60
N THR A 324 -12.82 2.51 -4.77
CA THR A 324 -13.94 1.57 -4.87
C THR A 324 -14.68 1.71 -6.19
N LEU A 325 -15.04 2.95 -6.56
CA LEU A 325 -15.72 3.21 -7.83
C LEU A 325 -14.88 2.75 -9.03
N PHE A 326 -13.59 3.07 -9.02
CA PHE A 326 -12.69 2.64 -10.09
C PHE A 326 -12.65 1.11 -10.22
N MET A 327 -12.47 0.39 -9.11
CA MET A 327 -12.45 -1.08 -9.09
C MET A 327 -13.78 -1.68 -9.52
N PHE A 328 -14.90 -1.04 -9.13
CA PHE A 328 -16.23 -1.43 -9.57
C PHE A 328 -16.40 -1.30 -11.08
N LEU A 329 -16.08 -0.15 -11.64
CA LEU A 329 -16.20 0.10 -13.08
C LEU A 329 -15.25 -0.80 -13.91
N LYS A 330 -14.02 -1.02 -13.45
CA LYS A 330 -13.09 -1.94 -14.13
C LYS A 330 -13.64 -3.37 -14.20
N ARG A 331 -14.35 -3.82 -13.16
CA ARG A 331 -14.86 -5.20 -13.07
C ARG A 331 -16.23 -5.39 -13.71
N TYR A 332 -17.09 -4.39 -13.60
CA TYR A 332 -18.51 -4.50 -13.92
C TYR A 332 -19.02 -3.40 -14.85
N GLY A 333 -18.17 -2.47 -15.29
CA GLY A 333 -18.60 -1.30 -16.05
C GLY A 333 -19.38 -1.64 -17.32
N ASP A 334 -18.96 -2.67 -18.06
CA ASP A 334 -19.69 -3.11 -19.25
C ASP A 334 -21.07 -3.71 -18.93
N LYS A 335 -21.27 -4.20 -17.70
CA LYS A 335 -22.52 -4.82 -17.25
C LYS A 335 -23.49 -3.83 -16.60
N ILE A 336 -23.02 -2.65 -16.22
CA ILE A 336 -23.85 -1.66 -15.52
C ILE A 336 -25.05 -1.26 -16.36
N PHE A 337 -24.91 -1.21 -17.68
CA PHE A 337 -25.98 -0.83 -18.62
C PHE A 337 -27.15 -1.83 -18.68
N ASN A 338 -26.93 -3.08 -18.28
CA ASN A 338 -27.99 -4.08 -18.19
C ASN A 338 -29.03 -3.71 -17.13
N TYR A 339 -28.63 -2.95 -16.11
CA TYR A 339 -29.47 -2.49 -15.00
C TYR A 339 -30.02 -1.06 -15.17
N PHE A 340 -29.65 -0.39 -16.25
CA PHE A 340 -30.13 0.94 -16.63
C PHE A 340 -30.48 0.96 -18.12
N PRO A 341 -31.44 0.10 -18.60
CA PRO A 341 -31.65 -0.14 -20.02
C PRO A 341 -32.18 1.08 -20.77
N GLU A 342 -32.86 1.99 -20.07
CA GLU A 342 -33.40 3.22 -20.69
C GLU A 342 -32.37 4.37 -20.73
N GLN A 343 -31.23 4.21 -20.07
CA GLN A 343 -30.19 5.25 -19.96
C GLN A 343 -29.04 4.99 -20.95
N LYS A 344 -28.84 5.93 -21.88
CA LYS A 344 -27.64 5.92 -22.75
C LYS A 344 -26.37 6.28 -22.00
N ASN A 345 -26.51 6.89 -20.80
CA ASN A 345 -25.42 7.31 -19.95
C ASN A 345 -25.82 7.16 -18.49
N VAL A 346 -25.04 6.41 -17.72
CA VAL A 346 -25.26 6.20 -16.27
C VAL A 346 -24.53 7.28 -15.49
N THR A 347 -25.23 8.03 -14.67
CA THR A 347 -24.65 9.04 -13.79
C THR A 347 -24.36 8.43 -12.42
N ILE A 348 -23.13 8.60 -11.94
CA ILE A 348 -22.68 8.11 -10.63
C ILE A 348 -22.16 9.28 -9.81
N ALA A 349 -22.66 9.42 -8.56
CA ALA A 349 -22.20 10.44 -7.63
C ALA A 349 -21.41 9.85 -6.48
N ILE A 350 -20.25 10.45 -6.16
CA ILE A 350 -19.41 10.15 -4.99
C ILE A 350 -18.96 11.45 -4.30
N GLY A 351 -18.82 11.42 -2.98
CA GLY A 351 -18.33 12.56 -2.21
C GLY A 351 -19.43 13.35 -1.51
N LYS A 352 -19.02 14.29 -0.69
CA LYS A 352 -19.91 15.04 0.23
C LYS A 352 -20.25 16.47 -0.24
N GLY A 353 -19.72 16.89 -1.41
CA GLY A 353 -19.83 18.27 -1.87
C GLY A 353 -21.05 18.56 -2.74
N HIS A 354 -21.88 17.57 -3.06
CA HIS A 354 -23.03 17.75 -3.93
C HIS A 354 -24.15 18.56 -3.26
N GLU A 355 -24.57 19.63 -3.90
CA GLU A 355 -25.80 20.37 -3.55
C GLU A 355 -27.03 19.68 -4.12
N SER A 356 -26.92 19.14 -5.33
CA SER A 356 -27.96 18.35 -6.00
C SER A 356 -27.33 17.33 -6.95
N VAL A 357 -28.08 16.28 -7.30
CA VAL A 357 -27.72 15.29 -8.32
C VAL A 357 -28.91 15.05 -9.25
N PRO A 358 -28.68 14.69 -10.53
CA PRO A 358 -29.76 14.37 -11.46
C PRO A 358 -30.61 13.18 -10.97
N CYS A 359 -31.88 13.14 -11.37
CA CYS A 359 -32.72 11.97 -11.14
C CYS A 359 -32.18 10.74 -11.88
N GLY A 360 -32.24 9.56 -11.27
CA GLY A 360 -31.67 8.32 -11.80
C GLY A 360 -30.17 8.15 -11.51
N THR A 361 -29.56 8.99 -10.66
CA THR A 361 -28.15 8.89 -10.28
C THR A 361 -27.91 7.72 -9.35
N LEU A 362 -26.82 6.96 -9.61
CA LEU A 362 -26.28 5.97 -8.67
C LEU A 362 -25.43 6.69 -7.61
N CYS A 363 -25.99 6.85 -6.41
CA CYS A 363 -25.38 7.54 -5.28
C CYS A 363 -24.56 6.57 -4.44
N ILE A 364 -23.22 6.69 -4.44
CA ILE A 364 -22.31 5.74 -3.80
C ILE A 364 -21.68 6.33 -2.54
N GLY A 365 -21.89 5.63 -1.42
CA GLY A 365 -21.30 5.96 -0.12
C GLY A 365 -22.18 6.84 0.75
N ASN A 366 -21.99 6.78 2.06
CA ASN A 366 -22.79 7.51 3.06
C ASN A 366 -22.77 9.04 2.85
N CYS A 367 -21.73 9.56 2.19
CA CYS A 367 -21.62 10.99 1.87
C CYS A 367 -22.67 11.48 0.88
N THR A 368 -23.31 10.58 0.11
CA THR A 368 -24.37 10.90 -0.87
C THR A 368 -25.77 10.56 -0.35
N GLU A 369 -25.92 10.19 0.93
CA GLU A 369 -27.20 9.76 1.53
C GLU A 369 -28.32 10.80 1.40
N GLN A 370 -27.97 12.10 1.46
CA GLN A 370 -28.94 13.20 1.28
C GLN A 370 -29.63 13.18 -0.09
N HIS A 371 -29.08 12.45 -1.06
CA HIS A 371 -29.60 12.33 -2.42
C HIS A 371 -30.21 10.97 -2.73
N LYS A 372 -30.46 10.12 -1.70
CA LYS A 372 -30.97 8.76 -1.87
C LYS A 372 -32.31 8.66 -2.62
N GLU A 373 -33.12 9.70 -2.54
CA GLU A 373 -34.42 9.76 -3.23
C GLU A 373 -34.29 10.10 -4.73
N GLN A 374 -33.08 10.43 -5.19
CA GLN A 374 -32.84 10.78 -6.59
C GLN A 374 -32.49 9.57 -7.48
N GLY A 375 -32.31 8.38 -6.89
CA GLY A 375 -31.96 7.17 -7.65
C GLY A 375 -31.55 6.02 -6.75
N VAL A 376 -30.61 5.19 -7.22
CA VAL A 376 -30.11 4.03 -6.45
C VAL A 376 -29.07 4.50 -5.44
N PHE A 377 -29.30 4.25 -4.17
CA PHE A 377 -28.37 4.58 -3.09
C PHE A 377 -27.64 3.35 -2.58
N VAL A 378 -26.32 3.44 -2.46
CA VAL A 378 -25.44 2.39 -1.94
C VAL A 378 -24.75 2.86 -0.67
N SER A 379 -25.23 2.39 0.47
CA SER A 379 -24.63 2.72 1.78
C SER A 379 -23.27 2.07 1.97
N GLY A 380 -22.39 2.75 2.70
CA GLY A 380 -21.05 2.28 3.07
C GLY A 380 -20.03 3.42 3.11
N CYS A 381 -18.89 3.19 3.77
CA CYS A 381 -17.84 4.21 3.85
C CYS A 381 -16.44 3.57 3.72
N PRO A 382 -15.99 3.31 2.46
CA PRO A 382 -16.77 3.18 1.23
C PRO A 382 -17.53 1.84 1.18
N PRO A 383 -18.56 1.70 0.34
CA PRO A 383 -19.13 0.39 0.03
C PRO A 383 -18.13 -0.42 -0.80
N VAL A 384 -18.23 -1.75 -0.78
CA VAL A 384 -17.43 -2.61 -1.66
C VAL A 384 -18.15 -2.88 -2.99
N ALA A 385 -17.41 -3.26 -4.04
CA ALA A 385 -17.98 -3.46 -5.37
C ALA A 385 -19.17 -4.45 -5.42
N SER A 386 -19.17 -5.48 -4.57
CA SER A 386 -20.30 -6.41 -4.46
C SER A 386 -21.56 -5.78 -3.85
N GLN A 387 -21.42 -4.82 -2.95
CA GLN A 387 -22.55 -4.07 -2.40
C GLN A 387 -23.16 -3.13 -3.45
N ILE A 388 -22.30 -2.52 -4.28
CA ILE A 388 -22.76 -1.69 -5.40
C ILE A 388 -23.55 -2.55 -6.38
N MET A 389 -23.01 -3.71 -6.79
CA MET A 389 -23.72 -4.63 -7.69
C MET A 389 -25.06 -5.10 -7.09
N LYS A 390 -25.05 -5.48 -5.81
CA LYS A 390 -26.29 -5.92 -5.14
C LYS A 390 -27.36 -4.82 -5.17
N ALA A 391 -27.01 -3.59 -4.82
CA ALA A 391 -27.96 -2.49 -4.79
C ALA A 391 -28.53 -2.18 -6.19
N ILE A 392 -27.71 -2.29 -7.25
CA ILE A 392 -28.17 -2.08 -8.62
C ILE A 392 -29.11 -3.21 -9.05
N SER A 393 -28.77 -4.48 -8.74
CA SER A 393 -29.60 -5.63 -9.12
C SER A 393 -30.91 -5.73 -8.34
N GLU A 394 -30.96 -5.26 -7.08
CA GLU A 394 -32.20 -5.21 -6.27
C GLU A 394 -33.13 -4.06 -6.67
N SER A 395 -32.61 -3.06 -7.40
CA SER A 395 -33.45 -1.98 -7.95
C SER A 395 -34.14 -2.39 -9.28
N ASP A 396 -33.77 -3.53 -9.85
CA ASP A 396 -34.45 -4.11 -11.03
C ASP A 396 -35.45 -5.19 -10.54
N PRO A 397 -36.78 -4.98 -10.70
CA PRO A 397 -37.79 -5.91 -10.20
C PRO A 397 -37.84 -7.25 -10.97
N ASP A 398 -37.15 -7.41 -12.12
CA ASP A 398 -37.29 -8.57 -12.99
C ASP A 398 -36.10 -9.56 -12.99
N GLU A 399 -35.00 -9.29 -12.34
CA GLU A 399 -33.88 -10.24 -12.28
C GLU A 399 -33.38 -10.51 -10.85
N SER A 400 -33.67 -11.72 -10.35
CA SER A 400 -32.91 -12.29 -9.22
C SER A 400 -31.51 -12.67 -9.71
N PRO A 401 -30.42 -12.07 -9.24
CA PRO A 401 -29.09 -12.32 -9.78
C PRO A 401 -28.60 -13.71 -9.37
N ASP A 402 -28.26 -14.52 -10.34
CA ASP A 402 -27.35 -15.66 -10.18
C ASP A 402 -25.96 -15.14 -9.73
N LEU A 403 -25.84 -14.89 -8.45
CA LEU A 403 -24.60 -14.58 -7.76
C LEU A 403 -23.82 -15.88 -7.54
N HIS A 404 -23.28 -16.50 -8.62
CA HIS A 404 -22.25 -17.54 -8.46
C HIS A 404 -21.37 -17.69 -9.70
N PRO A 405 -19.99 -17.72 -9.53
CA PRO A 405 -19.39 -19.01 -9.19
C PRO A 405 -18.26 -18.99 -8.14
N PHE A 406 -18.22 -18.11 -7.14
CA PHE A 406 -17.10 -18.09 -6.20
C PHE A 406 -17.47 -18.23 -4.69
N VAL A 407 -18.67 -18.73 -4.37
CA VAL A 407 -19.01 -19.12 -2.99
C VAL A 407 -19.56 -20.55 -3.01
N ARG A 408 -18.76 -21.53 -3.34
CA ARG A 408 -18.90 -22.93 -2.90
C ARG A 408 -17.54 -23.63 -2.98
N LYS A 409 -16.89 -23.76 -1.87
CA LYS A 409 -16.23 -24.84 -1.12
C LYS A 409 -15.14 -24.28 -0.22
#